data_b3c03331b6fad5a2c40b6f2fb04425ef
#
_entry.id   b3c03331b6fad5a2c40b6f2fb04425ef
#
_cell.length_a   1.000
_cell.length_b   1.000
_cell.length_c   1.000
_cell.angle_alpha   90.00
_cell.angle_beta   90.00
_cell.angle_gamma   90.00
#
_symmetry.space_group_name_H-M   'P 1'
#
loop_
_entity.id
_entity.type
_entity.pdbx_description
1 polymer ?
#
loop_
_entity_poly.entity_id
_entity_poly.type
_entity_poly.pdbx_seq_one_letter_code
_entity_poly.pdbx_strand_id
1 'polypeptide(L)'
;MNLVKSMTGYGRAVETVNGREFTVELRSVNNRYLDCTVKLPRSLSFAEEAVKQAVKNTISRGKVDVFISVHSEGAADVKVSLNPAMVEGYLSAMKQMVETYGVQDDISVSILSRMPDVFTVEKPEIDEEQLLTDLMGVVDKALLSYDAMRCAEGRALENDLRSRGNTILGLVAQVEEGNGQTVVAYRTRLYNKLQEVLANTAIEESRILTEAAIFADKVCVDEETVRLRSHLEQMNTMLTTGGAVGRKLDFLLQEMNRESNTIGSKCTDVRLARIVVDIKAELEKIREQTQNIE
;
A
#
# COMPACT_ATOMS: atom_id res chain seq x y z
N MET A 1 2.95 12.81 -17.12
CA MET A 1 3.47 13.04 -15.77
C MET A 1 3.33 11.73 -15.00
N ASN A 2 4.40 11.23 -14.46
CA ASN A 2 4.33 10.06 -13.56
C ASN A 2 3.71 10.53 -12.25
N LEU A 3 2.49 10.09 -11.97
CA LEU A 3 1.81 10.41 -10.70
C LEU A 3 2.42 9.56 -9.58
N VAL A 4 2.50 10.13 -8.40
CA VAL A 4 2.74 9.38 -7.16
C VAL A 4 1.57 8.42 -6.94
N LYS A 5 1.85 7.13 -6.73
CA LYS A 5 0.85 6.10 -6.47
C LYS A 5 1.00 5.54 -5.07
N SER A 6 -0.12 5.16 -4.45
CA SER A 6 -0.07 4.39 -3.20
C SER A 6 0.34 2.95 -3.46
N MET A 7 1.06 2.34 -2.51
CA MET A 7 1.34 0.90 -2.49
C MET A 7 0.15 0.06 -2.05
N THR A 8 -0.79 0.66 -1.33
CA THR A 8 -2.05 0.03 -0.96
C THR A 8 -3.09 0.30 -2.03
N GLY A 9 -3.93 -0.67 -2.30
CA GLY A 9 -4.98 -0.53 -3.29
C GLY A 9 -6.02 -1.62 -3.21
N TYR A 10 -7.20 -1.32 -3.73
CA TYR A 10 -8.30 -2.23 -3.91
C TYR A 10 -8.92 -2.01 -5.28
N GLY A 11 -9.19 -3.09 -5.98
CA GLY A 11 -9.92 -3.06 -7.25
C GLY A 11 -10.92 -4.20 -7.30
N ARG A 12 -12.08 -3.94 -7.86
CA ARG A 12 -13.13 -4.94 -8.05
C ARG A 12 -13.81 -4.72 -9.39
N ALA A 13 -14.05 -5.84 -10.09
CA ALA A 13 -14.93 -5.88 -11.25
C ALA A 13 -15.88 -7.06 -11.11
N VAL A 14 -17.13 -6.87 -11.52
CA VAL A 14 -18.15 -7.91 -11.60
C VAL A 14 -18.80 -7.79 -12.97
N GLU A 15 -18.76 -8.86 -13.76
CA GLU A 15 -19.39 -8.85 -15.08
C GLU A 15 -19.96 -10.21 -15.42
N THR A 16 -21.09 -10.18 -16.11
CA THR A 16 -21.70 -11.36 -16.70
C THR A 16 -21.31 -11.43 -18.18
N VAL A 17 -20.51 -12.43 -18.53
CA VAL A 17 -20.04 -12.69 -19.90
C VAL A 17 -20.40 -14.14 -20.26
N ASN A 18 -21.05 -14.31 -21.40
CA ASN A 18 -21.46 -15.63 -21.91
C ASN A 18 -22.26 -16.49 -20.90
N GLY A 19 -23.19 -15.86 -20.12
CA GLY A 19 -24.02 -16.50 -19.10
C GLY A 19 -23.28 -16.90 -17.83
N ARG A 20 -22.07 -16.37 -17.61
CA ARG A 20 -21.28 -16.58 -16.40
C ARG A 20 -20.96 -15.24 -15.76
N GLU A 21 -21.26 -15.09 -14.49
CA GLU A 21 -20.86 -13.93 -13.70
C GLU A 21 -19.47 -14.17 -13.13
N PHE A 22 -18.53 -13.33 -13.53
CA PHE A 22 -17.17 -13.29 -12.97
C PHE A 22 -17.07 -12.16 -11.96
N THR A 23 -16.55 -12.46 -10.78
CA THR A 23 -16.14 -11.46 -9.80
C THR A 23 -14.63 -11.57 -9.61
N VAL A 24 -13.95 -10.46 -9.82
CA VAL A 24 -12.50 -10.34 -9.62
C VAL A 24 -12.25 -9.23 -8.60
N GLU A 25 -11.54 -9.56 -7.53
CA GLU A 25 -11.11 -8.61 -6.50
C GLU A 25 -9.58 -8.65 -6.34
N LEU A 26 -8.97 -7.47 -6.31
CA LEU A 26 -7.54 -7.30 -6.04
C LEU A 26 -7.36 -6.47 -4.78
N ARG A 27 -6.43 -6.90 -3.92
CA ARG A 27 -6.00 -6.13 -2.75
C ARG A 27 -4.50 -6.12 -2.68
N SER A 28 -3.91 -4.98 -2.36
CA SER A 28 -2.48 -4.91 -2.10
C SER A 28 -2.16 -4.27 -0.76
N VAL A 29 -1.04 -4.69 -0.20
CA VAL A 29 -0.41 -4.08 0.97
C VAL A 29 1.07 -3.85 0.68
N ASN A 30 1.66 -2.91 1.42
CA ASN A 30 3.07 -2.60 1.27
C ASN A 30 3.94 -3.86 1.51
N ASN A 31 4.79 -4.17 0.54
CA ASN A 31 5.83 -5.19 0.66
C ASN A 31 7.06 -4.79 -0.18
N ARG A 32 8.24 -5.24 0.25
CA ARG A 32 9.50 -4.91 -0.41
C ARG A 32 9.61 -5.44 -1.84
N TYR A 33 9.05 -6.62 -2.09
CA TYR A 33 9.03 -7.31 -3.38
C TYR A 33 7.59 -7.53 -3.82
N LEU A 34 7.39 -7.75 -5.13
CA LEU A 34 6.10 -8.20 -5.62
C LEU A 34 5.88 -9.65 -5.21
N ASP A 35 4.85 -9.87 -4.41
CA ASP A 35 4.34 -11.20 -4.03
C ASP A 35 2.88 -11.26 -4.46
N CYS A 36 2.56 -12.14 -5.42
CA CYS A 36 1.22 -12.24 -6.01
C CYS A 36 0.63 -13.61 -5.71
N THR A 37 -0.44 -13.61 -4.92
CA THR A 37 -1.24 -14.81 -4.63
C THR A 37 -2.57 -14.72 -5.37
N VAL A 38 -2.87 -15.73 -6.21
CA VAL A 38 -4.14 -15.82 -6.93
C VAL A 38 -4.96 -16.94 -6.32
N LYS A 39 -6.18 -16.65 -5.89
CA LYS A 39 -7.16 -17.60 -5.39
C LYS A 39 -8.32 -17.68 -6.37
N LEU A 40 -8.48 -18.84 -6.97
CA LEU A 40 -9.48 -19.09 -7.98
C LEU A 40 -10.10 -20.51 -7.83
N PRO A 41 -11.30 -20.76 -8.36
CA PRO A 41 -11.92 -22.07 -8.40
C PRO A 41 -11.08 -23.07 -9.20
N ARG A 42 -11.18 -24.35 -8.87
CA ARG A 42 -10.45 -25.42 -9.59
C ARG A 42 -10.74 -25.44 -11.09
N SER A 43 -11.94 -25.05 -11.50
CA SER A 43 -12.34 -24.95 -12.91
C SER A 43 -11.60 -23.89 -13.72
N LEU A 44 -10.92 -22.93 -13.04
CA LEU A 44 -10.15 -21.86 -13.66
C LEU A 44 -8.64 -21.98 -13.38
N SER A 45 -8.17 -23.13 -12.87
CA SER A 45 -6.77 -23.33 -12.50
C SER A 45 -5.78 -23.08 -13.65
N PHE A 46 -6.19 -23.33 -14.90
CA PHE A 46 -5.40 -23.06 -16.10
C PHE A 46 -5.13 -21.57 -16.32
N ALA A 47 -5.95 -20.66 -15.77
CA ALA A 47 -5.82 -19.21 -15.92
C ALA A 47 -4.85 -18.56 -14.89
N GLU A 48 -4.39 -19.29 -13.88
CA GLU A 48 -3.60 -18.72 -12.77
C GLU A 48 -2.36 -17.94 -13.24
N GLU A 49 -1.59 -18.52 -14.16
CA GLU A 49 -0.36 -17.91 -14.63
C GLU A 49 -0.63 -16.67 -15.51
N ALA A 50 -1.68 -16.70 -16.32
CA ALA A 50 -2.11 -15.55 -17.12
C ALA A 50 -2.50 -14.35 -16.21
N VAL A 51 -3.26 -14.62 -15.15
CA VAL A 51 -3.64 -13.60 -14.17
C VAL A 51 -2.41 -13.04 -13.44
N LYS A 52 -1.48 -13.90 -12.99
CA LYS A 52 -0.23 -13.47 -12.36
C LYS A 52 0.59 -12.58 -13.29
N GLN A 53 0.64 -12.92 -14.57
CA GLN A 53 1.38 -12.12 -15.56
C GLN A 53 0.72 -10.75 -15.78
N ALA A 54 -0.61 -10.66 -15.85
CA ALA A 54 -1.33 -9.39 -15.95
C ALA A 54 -1.05 -8.49 -14.73
N VAL A 55 -1.05 -9.06 -13.52
CA VAL A 55 -0.69 -8.34 -12.29
C VAL A 55 0.75 -7.84 -12.34
N LYS A 56 1.73 -8.69 -12.74
CA LYS A 56 3.15 -8.30 -12.84
C LYS A 56 3.40 -7.18 -13.85
N ASN A 57 2.61 -7.13 -14.93
CA ASN A 57 2.72 -6.06 -15.92
C ASN A 57 2.22 -4.70 -15.41
N THR A 58 1.34 -4.70 -14.41
CA THR A 58 0.71 -3.49 -13.86
C THR A 58 1.34 -3.04 -12.55
N ILE A 59 1.81 -3.98 -11.73
CA ILE A 59 2.27 -3.74 -10.36
C ILE A 59 3.72 -4.17 -10.24
N SER A 60 4.60 -3.25 -9.82
CA SER A 60 6.04 -3.50 -9.71
C SER A 60 6.47 -4.03 -8.33
N ARG A 61 5.66 -3.76 -7.29
CA ARG A 61 6.00 -4.11 -5.90
C ARG A 61 4.74 -4.18 -5.03
N GLY A 62 4.84 -4.86 -3.87
CA GLY A 62 3.73 -5.04 -2.94
C GLY A 62 3.30 -6.50 -2.84
N LYS A 63 2.57 -6.84 -1.78
CA LYS A 63 1.87 -8.13 -1.71
C LYS A 63 0.47 -7.94 -2.24
N VAL A 64 0.14 -8.68 -3.31
CA VAL A 64 -1.14 -8.60 -4.04
C VAL A 64 -1.88 -9.91 -3.87
N ASP A 65 -3.06 -9.86 -3.30
CA ASP A 65 -3.99 -10.97 -3.24
C ASP A 65 -5.10 -10.74 -4.28
N VAL A 66 -5.25 -11.70 -5.20
CA VAL A 66 -6.29 -11.71 -6.23
C VAL A 66 -7.30 -12.81 -5.90
N PHE A 67 -8.58 -12.45 -5.81
CA PHE A 67 -9.68 -13.36 -5.57
C PHE A 67 -10.58 -13.39 -6.79
N ILE A 68 -10.79 -14.57 -7.32
CA ILE A 68 -11.62 -14.79 -8.50
C ILE A 68 -12.72 -15.78 -8.13
N SER A 69 -13.97 -15.44 -8.43
CA SER A 69 -15.09 -16.34 -8.37
C SER A 69 -15.89 -16.29 -9.67
N VAL A 70 -16.49 -17.42 -10.03
CA VAL A 70 -17.36 -17.55 -11.19
C VAL A 70 -18.65 -18.21 -10.77
N HIS A 71 -19.78 -17.61 -11.12
CA HIS A 71 -21.11 -18.16 -10.96
C HIS A 71 -21.75 -18.29 -12.33
N SER A 72 -22.28 -19.49 -12.67
CA SER A 72 -23.07 -19.67 -13.88
C SER A 72 -24.51 -19.25 -13.60
N GLU A 73 -25.01 -18.24 -14.31
CA GLU A 73 -26.43 -17.90 -14.34
C GLU A 73 -27.17 -18.89 -15.28
N GLY A 74 -27.56 -20.00 -14.77
CA GLY A 74 -28.32 -21.01 -15.50
C GLY A 74 -27.97 -22.41 -15.02
N ALA A 75 -28.91 -23.32 -15.10
CA ALA A 75 -28.58 -24.73 -15.00
C ALA A 75 -27.54 -25.00 -16.09
N ALA A 76 -26.30 -25.34 -15.70
CA ALA A 76 -25.39 -25.93 -16.67
C ALA A 76 -26.21 -26.94 -17.46
N ASP A 77 -26.09 -26.93 -18.80
CA ASP A 77 -26.71 -27.95 -19.65
C ASP A 77 -26.11 -29.32 -19.29
N VAL A 78 -26.49 -29.77 -18.09
CA VAL A 78 -26.07 -31.06 -17.57
C VAL A 78 -26.89 -32.09 -18.34
N LYS A 79 -26.27 -32.75 -19.29
CA LYS A 79 -26.87 -33.85 -20.03
C LYS A 79 -26.77 -35.10 -19.18
N VAL A 80 -27.91 -35.55 -18.72
CA VAL A 80 -28.02 -36.85 -18.07
C VAL A 80 -28.33 -37.88 -19.15
N SER A 81 -27.41 -38.81 -19.38
CA SER A 81 -27.57 -39.92 -20.30
C SER A 81 -27.65 -41.25 -19.55
N LEU A 82 -28.41 -42.18 -20.12
CA LEU A 82 -28.48 -43.55 -19.63
C LEU A 82 -27.20 -44.28 -20.06
N ASN A 83 -26.65 -45.12 -19.17
CA ASN A 83 -25.59 -46.06 -19.52
C ASN A 83 -26.18 -47.42 -19.84
N PRO A 84 -26.44 -47.78 -21.14
CA PRO A 84 -27.13 -49.00 -21.51
C PRO A 84 -26.42 -50.27 -21.04
N ALA A 85 -25.07 -50.28 -21.10
CA ALA A 85 -24.28 -51.43 -20.70
C ALA A 85 -24.45 -51.78 -19.21
N MET A 86 -24.48 -50.75 -18.34
CA MET A 86 -24.71 -50.95 -16.91
C MET A 86 -26.14 -51.39 -16.62
N VAL A 87 -27.12 -50.80 -17.29
CA VAL A 87 -28.53 -51.18 -17.13
C VAL A 87 -28.76 -52.64 -17.53
N GLU A 88 -28.24 -53.07 -18.69
CA GLU A 88 -28.32 -54.44 -19.15
C GLU A 88 -27.63 -55.41 -18.21
N GLY A 89 -26.47 -55.06 -17.70
CA GLY A 89 -25.74 -55.86 -16.71
C GLY A 89 -26.53 -56.04 -15.41
N TYR A 90 -27.10 -54.97 -14.87
CA TYR A 90 -27.96 -55.08 -13.67
C TYR A 90 -29.23 -55.88 -13.91
N LEU A 91 -29.93 -55.66 -15.03
CA LEU A 91 -31.12 -56.43 -15.38
C LEU A 91 -30.83 -57.91 -15.52
N SER A 92 -29.74 -58.29 -16.18
CA SER A 92 -29.33 -59.70 -16.33
C SER A 92 -29.00 -60.33 -14.96
N ALA A 93 -28.26 -59.66 -14.12
CA ALA A 93 -27.91 -60.16 -12.77
C ALA A 93 -29.15 -60.30 -11.87
N MET A 94 -30.08 -59.33 -11.91
CA MET A 94 -31.35 -59.41 -11.16
C MET A 94 -32.26 -60.55 -11.61
N LYS A 95 -32.36 -60.75 -12.92
CA LYS A 95 -33.12 -61.89 -13.46
C LYS A 95 -32.54 -63.26 -13.04
N GLN A 96 -31.22 -63.38 -13.09
CA GLN A 96 -30.50 -64.55 -12.58
C GLN A 96 -30.79 -64.82 -11.11
N MET A 97 -30.85 -63.74 -10.26
CA MET A 97 -31.21 -63.87 -8.86
C MET A 97 -32.63 -64.43 -8.66
N VAL A 98 -33.59 -63.92 -9.43
CA VAL A 98 -35.00 -64.45 -9.42
C VAL A 98 -35.06 -65.92 -9.80
N GLU A 99 -34.38 -66.27 -10.89
CA GLU A 99 -34.37 -67.64 -11.40
C GLU A 99 -33.65 -68.65 -10.50
N THR A 100 -32.50 -68.23 -9.94
CA THR A 100 -31.64 -69.12 -9.16
C THR A 100 -32.10 -69.29 -7.71
N TYR A 101 -32.59 -68.20 -7.10
CA TYR A 101 -32.88 -68.16 -5.66
C TYR A 101 -34.36 -68.04 -5.34
N GLY A 102 -35.26 -67.93 -6.37
CA GLY A 102 -36.68 -67.87 -6.18
C GLY A 102 -37.19 -66.66 -5.43
N VAL A 103 -36.39 -65.51 -5.44
CA VAL A 103 -36.82 -64.26 -4.87
C VAL A 103 -37.88 -63.61 -5.73
N GLN A 104 -38.67 -62.70 -5.13
CA GLN A 104 -39.73 -62.02 -5.87
C GLN A 104 -39.11 -61.03 -6.87
N ASP A 105 -39.65 -61.04 -8.12
CA ASP A 105 -39.26 -60.01 -9.11
C ASP A 105 -39.97 -58.71 -8.79
N ASP A 106 -39.15 -57.70 -8.32
CA ASP A 106 -39.60 -56.35 -8.04
C ASP A 106 -38.83 -55.33 -8.87
N ILE A 107 -38.18 -55.76 -9.97
CA ILE A 107 -37.36 -54.88 -10.81
C ILE A 107 -38.18 -53.71 -11.32
N SER A 108 -37.76 -52.50 -10.97
CA SER A 108 -38.45 -51.28 -11.34
C SER A 108 -37.44 -50.17 -11.68
N VAL A 109 -37.93 -49.15 -12.40
CA VAL A 109 -37.10 -47.95 -12.70
C VAL A 109 -36.57 -47.32 -11.43
N SER A 110 -37.36 -47.35 -10.34
CA SER A 110 -36.95 -46.79 -9.03
C SER A 110 -35.79 -47.55 -8.41
N ILE A 111 -35.67 -48.85 -8.64
CA ILE A 111 -34.52 -49.64 -8.16
C ILE A 111 -33.32 -49.42 -9.05
N LEU A 112 -33.47 -49.51 -10.38
CA LEU A 112 -32.40 -49.36 -11.34
C LEU A 112 -31.78 -47.94 -11.26
N SER A 113 -32.58 -46.91 -11.06
CA SER A 113 -32.11 -45.53 -10.98
C SER A 113 -31.19 -45.25 -9.76
N ARG A 114 -31.20 -46.13 -8.74
CA ARG A 114 -30.37 -46.05 -7.54
C ARG A 114 -29.07 -46.85 -7.68
N MET A 115 -28.94 -47.67 -8.72
CA MET A 115 -27.74 -48.45 -8.94
C MET A 115 -26.61 -47.56 -9.45
N PRO A 116 -25.37 -47.84 -9.02
CA PRO A 116 -24.21 -47.07 -9.47
C PRO A 116 -24.08 -47.04 -10.99
N ASP A 117 -23.64 -45.92 -11.53
CA ASP A 117 -23.26 -45.73 -12.93
C ASP A 117 -24.37 -46.00 -13.97
N VAL A 118 -25.65 -46.14 -13.56
CA VAL A 118 -26.80 -46.26 -14.45
C VAL A 118 -27.03 -44.96 -15.23
N PHE A 119 -26.78 -43.82 -14.61
CA PHE A 119 -26.82 -42.52 -15.26
C PHE A 119 -25.44 -41.92 -15.33
N THR A 120 -25.08 -41.43 -16.50
CA THR A 120 -23.85 -40.63 -16.72
C THR A 120 -24.24 -39.17 -16.80
N VAL A 121 -23.60 -38.36 -15.96
CA VAL A 121 -23.77 -36.90 -15.96
C VAL A 121 -22.65 -36.30 -16.77
N GLU A 122 -22.93 -35.94 -18.00
CA GLU A 122 -22.00 -35.25 -18.88
C GLU A 122 -22.07 -33.74 -18.60
N LYS A 123 -20.97 -33.17 -18.18
CA LYS A 123 -20.82 -31.73 -18.16
C LYS A 123 -20.39 -31.27 -19.55
N PRO A 124 -20.92 -30.15 -20.06
CA PRO A 124 -20.45 -29.62 -21.34
C PRO A 124 -18.94 -29.37 -21.29
N GLU A 125 -18.26 -29.66 -22.37
CA GLU A 125 -16.84 -29.30 -22.52
C GLU A 125 -16.73 -27.77 -22.40
N ILE A 126 -15.87 -27.36 -21.51
CA ILE A 126 -15.58 -25.94 -21.30
C ILE A 126 -14.54 -25.55 -22.32
N ASP A 127 -14.87 -24.60 -23.20
CA ASP A 127 -13.89 -23.96 -24.06
C ASP A 127 -12.97 -23.08 -23.16
N GLU A 128 -11.80 -23.60 -22.83
CA GLU A 128 -10.83 -22.96 -21.95
C GLU A 128 -10.28 -21.66 -22.55
N GLU A 129 -10.14 -21.58 -23.89
CA GLU A 129 -9.61 -20.35 -24.56
C GLU A 129 -10.64 -19.22 -24.47
N GLN A 130 -11.92 -19.52 -24.74
CA GLN A 130 -13.00 -18.54 -24.61
C GLN A 130 -13.15 -18.10 -23.14
N LEU A 131 -13.11 -19.05 -22.20
CA LEU A 131 -13.24 -18.78 -20.78
C LEU A 131 -12.08 -17.93 -20.24
N LEU A 132 -10.86 -18.19 -20.72
CA LEU A 132 -9.69 -17.38 -20.41
C LEU A 132 -9.86 -15.95 -20.93
N THR A 133 -10.31 -15.78 -22.16
CA THR A 133 -10.54 -14.47 -22.77
C THR A 133 -11.58 -13.68 -21.99
N ASP A 134 -12.71 -14.31 -21.66
CA ASP A 134 -13.78 -13.69 -20.87
C ASP A 134 -13.26 -13.24 -19.49
N LEU A 135 -12.56 -14.13 -18.79
CA LEU A 135 -11.97 -13.84 -17.48
C LEU A 135 -10.96 -12.69 -17.55
N MET A 136 -10.05 -12.73 -18.53
CA MET A 136 -9.00 -11.68 -18.64
C MET A 136 -9.59 -10.31 -18.90
N GLY A 137 -10.69 -10.21 -19.66
CA GLY A 137 -11.42 -8.94 -19.82
C GLY A 137 -11.93 -8.37 -18.49
N VAL A 138 -12.37 -9.21 -17.56
CA VAL A 138 -12.80 -8.78 -16.22
C VAL A 138 -11.61 -8.45 -15.32
N VAL A 139 -10.51 -9.23 -15.42
CA VAL A 139 -9.26 -8.97 -14.70
C VAL A 139 -8.70 -7.60 -15.08
N ASP A 140 -8.67 -7.24 -16.35
CA ASP A 140 -8.21 -5.95 -16.83
C ASP A 140 -9.04 -4.79 -16.25
N LYS A 141 -10.36 -4.93 -16.18
CA LYS A 141 -11.23 -3.92 -15.56
C LYS A 141 -10.99 -3.78 -14.05
N ALA A 142 -10.76 -4.90 -13.36
CA ALA A 142 -10.42 -4.89 -11.95
C ALA A 142 -9.04 -4.22 -11.71
N LEU A 143 -8.06 -4.46 -12.59
CA LEU A 143 -6.75 -3.79 -12.55
C LEU A 143 -6.86 -2.29 -12.84
N LEU A 144 -7.72 -1.86 -13.77
CA LEU A 144 -7.99 -0.43 -14.02
C LEU A 144 -8.62 0.24 -12.80
N SER A 145 -9.60 -0.39 -12.17
CA SER A 145 -10.22 0.10 -10.93
C SER A 145 -9.19 0.22 -9.81
N TYR A 146 -8.34 -0.80 -9.65
CA TYR A 146 -7.25 -0.83 -8.69
C TYR A 146 -6.25 0.31 -8.91
N ASP A 147 -5.79 0.53 -10.15
CA ASP A 147 -4.82 1.59 -10.46
C ASP A 147 -5.44 2.99 -10.27
N ALA A 148 -6.71 3.18 -10.61
CA ALA A 148 -7.44 4.42 -10.36
C ALA A 148 -7.50 4.76 -8.86
N MET A 149 -7.77 3.76 -8.00
CA MET A 149 -7.75 3.94 -6.54
C MET A 149 -6.37 4.33 -6.04
N ARG A 150 -5.31 3.63 -6.47
CA ARG A 150 -3.92 3.95 -6.10
C ARG A 150 -3.50 5.36 -6.49
N CYS A 151 -3.91 5.81 -7.68
CA CYS A 151 -3.67 7.17 -8.14
C CYS A 151 -4.44 8.22 -7.31
N ALA A 152 -5.67 7.92 -6.89
CA ALA A 152 -6.45 8.81 -6.04
C ALA A 152 -5.84 8.93 -4.64
N GLU A 153 -5.47 7.81 -4.02
CA GLU A 153 -4.82 7.77 -2.73
C GLU A 153 -3.43 8.40 -2.77
N GLY A 154 -2.64 8.14 -3.83
CA GLY A 154 -1.33 8.75 -4.04
C GLY A 154 -1.39 10.28 -4.09
N ARG A 155 -2.41 10.85 -4.75
CA ARG A 155 -2.65 12.30 -4.75
C ARG A 155 -3.00 12.84 -3.37
N ALA A 156 -3.78 12.11 -2.58
CA ALA A 156 -4.09 12.51 -1.20
C ALA A 156 -2.83 12.50 -0.33
N LEU A 157 -1.97 11.47 -0.46
CA LEU A 157 -0.68 11.38 0.22
C LEU A 157 0.25 12.52 -0.18
N GLU A 158 0.36 12.83 -1.47
CA GLU A 158 1.16 13.95 -1.98
C GLU A 158 0.73 15.28 -1.36
N ASN A 159 -0.57 15.55 -1.30
CA ASN A 159 -1.11 16.77 -0.72
C ASN A 159 -0.81 16.87 0.79
N ASP A 160 -0.95 15.76 1.53
CA ASP A 160 -0.62 15.72 2.96
C ASP A 160 0.88 15.98 3.19
N LEU A 161 1.77 15.36 2.41
CA LEU A 161 3.22 15.58 2.51
C LEU A 161 3.60 17.03 2.24
N ARG A 162 3.02 17.66 1.22
CA ARG A 162 3.24 19.08 0.91
C ARG A 162 2.75 20.00 2.03
N SER A 163 1.57 19.72 2.60
CA SER A 163 1.01 20.47 3.71
C SER A 163 1.93 20.41 4.94
N ARG A 164 2.43 19.21 5.28
CA ARG A 164 3.38 19.03 6.40
C ARG A 164 4.72 19.71 6.13
N GLY A 165 5.22 19.62 4.89
CA GLY A 165 6.43 20.35 4.48
C GLY A 165 6.28 21.85 4.68
N ASN A 166 5.15 22.45 4.34
CA ASN A 166 4.86 23.86 4.59
C ASN A 166 4.78 24.19 6.10
N THR A 167 4.21 23.27 6.89
CA THR A 167 4.22 23.42 8.37
C THR A 167 5.64 23.47 8.91
N ILE A 168 6.53 22.58 8.46
CA ILE A 168 7.93 22.57 8.85
C ILE A 168 8.62 23.88 8.43
N LEU A 169 8.37 24.39 7.21
CA LEU A 169 8.90 25.67 6.76
C LEU A 169 8.51 26.82 7.68
N GLY A 170 7.27 26.85 8.16
CA GLY A 170 6.81 27.83 9.15
C GLY A 170 7.50 27.68 10.50
N LEU A 171 7.74 26.45 10.96
CA LEU A 171 8.48 26.19 12.21
C LEU A 171 9.95 26.58 12.09
N VAL A 172 10.60 26.32 10.95
CA VAL A 172 11.98 26.75 10.67
C VAL A 172 12.10 28.25 10.73
N ALA A 173 11.16 29.01 10.16
CA ALA A 173 11.16 30.47 10.23
C ALA A 173 11.08 30.97 11.69
N GLN A 174 10.28 30.31 12.55
CA GLN A 174 10.22 30.63 13.98
C GLN A 174 11.55 30.34 14.70
N VAL A 175 12.27 29.28 14.32
CA VAL A 175 13.60 28.98 14.85
C VAL A 175 14.61 30.09 14.48
N GLU A 176 14.62 30.50 13.21
CA GLU A 176 15.48 31.56 12.70
C GLU A 176 15.26 32.88 13.45
N GLU A 177 13.99 33.29 13.60
CA GLU A 177 13.62 34.51 14.34
C GLU A 177 14.01 34.42 15.82
N GLY A 178 13.69 33.31 16.48
CA GLY A 178 13.96 33.09 17.89
C GLY A 178 15.47 33.02 18.22
N ASN A 179 16.27 32.47 17.28
CA ASN A 179 17.71 32.35 17.46
C ASN A 179 18.37 33.72 17.55
N GLY A 180 18.00 34.70 16.69
CA GLY A 180 18.47 36.08 16.77
C GLY A 180 18.14 36.73 18.11
N GLN A 181 16.93 36.53 18.64
CA GLN A 181 16.51 37.05 19.95
C GLN A 181 17.30 36.44 21.10
N THR A 182 17.68 35.17 21.01
CA THR A 182 18.48 34.47 22.03
C THR A 182 19.86 35.10 22.23
N VAL A 183 20.53 35.50 21.16
CA VAL A 183 21.83 36.15 21.22
C VAL A 183 21.73 37.50 21.91
N VAL A 184 20.72 38.31 21.57
CA VAL A 184 20.47 39.63 22.22
C VAL A 184 20.18 39.46 23.70
N ALA A 185 19.30 38.50 24.06
CA ALA A 185 18.98 38.22 25.46
C ALA A 185 20.19 37.74 26.26
N TYR A 186 21.06 36.90 25.65
CA TYR A 186 22.31 36.45 26.28
C TYR A 186 23.24 37.62 26.56
N ARG A 187 23.50 38.54 25.59
CA ARG A 187 24.30 39.71 25.75
C ARG A 187 23.81 40.59 26.91
N THR A 188 22.50 40.85 26.97
CA THR A 188 21.90 41.66 28.04
C THR A 188 22.08 40.99 29.41
N ARG A 189 21.85 39.69 29.50
CA ARG A 189 22.00 38.92 30.74
C ARG A 189 23.46 38.92 31.20
N LEU A 190 24.40 38.74 30.28
CA LEU A 190 25.84 38.76 30.58
C LEU A 190 26.27 40.12 31.11
N TYR A 191 25.82 41.20 30.46
CA TYR A 191 26.12 42.57 30.90
C TYR A 191 25.62 42.83 32.33
N ASN A 192 24.33 42.50 32.61
CA ASN A 192 23.74 42.69 33.93
C ASN A 192 24.45 41.85 35.01
N LYS A 193 24.81 40.62 34.71
CA LYS A 193 25.52 39.73 35.63
C LYS A 193 26.92 40.24 35.96
N LEU A 194 27.65 40.79 34.97
CA LEU A 194 28.95 41.38 35.17
C LEU A 194 28.84 42.66 36.00
N GLN A 195 27.85 43.53 35.79
CA GLN A 195 27.58 44.67 36.62
C GLN A 195 27.37 44.32 38.11
N GLU A 196 26.53 43.27 38.34
CA GLU A 196 26.25 42.78 39.69
C GLU A 196 27.51 42.26 40.40
N VAL A 197 28.39 41.52 39.70
CA VAL A 197 29.57 40.87 40.30
C VAL A 197 30.73 41.84 40.47
N LEU A 198 30.93 42.80 39.56
CA LEU A 198 32.08 43.69 39.54
C LEU A 198 31.85 44.98 40.32
N ALA A 199 30.67 45.19 40.90
CA ALA A 199 30.24 46.27 41.80
C ALA A 199 30.63 47.71 41.38
N ASN A 200 31.85 48.05 41.21
CA ASN A 200 32.34 49.38 40.80
C ASN A 200 33.55 49.34 39.85
N THR A 201 33.87 48.19 39.31
CA THR A 201 34.97 48.08 38.35
C THR A 201 34.45 48.34 36.94
N ALA A 202 35.13 49.14 36.13
CA ALA A 202 34.77 49.43 34.76
C ALA A 202 34.73 48.13 33.94
N ILE A 203 33.57 47.82 33.36
CA ILE A 203 33.40 46.66 32.49
C ILE A 203 33.98 47.00 31.11
N GLU A 204 34.94 46.22 30.67
CA GLU A 204 35.49 46.33 29.32
C GLU A 204 34.50 45.79 28.30
N GLU A 205 33.83 46.68 27.55
CA GLU A 205 32.77 46.36 26.61
C GLU A 205 33.23 45.36 25.50
N SER A 206 34.52 45.46 25.12
CA SER A 206 35.17 44.54 24.17
C SER A 206 35.09 43.08 24.59
N ARG A 207 35.20 42.78 25.89
CA ARG A 207 35.10 41.41 26.42
C ARG A 207 33.66 40.86 26.33
N ILE A 208 32.66 41.71 26.59
CA ILE A 208 31.27 41.35 26.49
C ILE A 208 30.91 41.03 25.02
N LEU A 209 31.41 41.86 24.09
CA LEU A 209 31.20 41.64 22.66
C LEU A 209 31.86 40.34 22.17
N THR A 210 33.09 40.06 22.66
CA THR A 210 33.80 38.82 22.31
C THR A 210 33.04 37.57 22.81
N GLU A 211 32.59 37.55 24.06
CA GLU A 211 31.82 36.44 24.63
C GLU A 211 30.44 36.28 23.94
N ALA A 212 29.80 37.40 23.61
CA ALA A 212 28.53 37.36 22.86
C ALA A 212 28.73 36.82 21.43
N ALA A 213 29.86 37.12 20.77
CA ALA A 213 30.20 36.59 19.45
C ALA A 213 30.49 35.08 19.51
N ILE A 214 31.27 34.63 20.51
CA ILE A 214 31.53 33.20 20.72
C ILE A 214 30.21 32.44 21.00
N PHE A 215 29.32 33.03 21.81
CA PHE A 215 28.01 32.43 22.07
C PHE A 215 27.15 32.41 20.81
N ALA A 216 27.12 33.49 20.02
CA ALA A 216 26.37 33.55 18.76
C ALA A 216 26.81 32.46 17.78
N ASP A 217 28.12 32.25 17.64
CA ASP A 217 28.69 31.18 16.80
C ASP A 217 28.25 29.79 17.29
N LYS A 218 28.31 29.57 18.61
CA LYS A 218 27.89 28.28 19.20
C LYS A 218 26.43 27.95 19.02
N VAL A 219 25.52 28.93 19.01
CA VAL A 219 24.07 28.73 18.85
C VAL A 219 23.58 28.98 17.42
N CYS A 220 24.49 29.33 16.51
CA CYS A 220 24.13 29.56 15.11
C CYS A 220 23.56 28.32 14.47
N VAL A 221 22.36 28.45 13.89
CA VAL A 221 21.62 27.37 13.23
C VAL A 221 21.38 27.65 11.75
N ASP A 222 21.98 28.66 11.18
CA ASP A 222 21.71 29.17 9.83
C ASP A 222 22.03 28.12 8.78
N GLU A 223 23.11 27.36 8.94
CA GLU A 223 23.48 26.31 8.01
C GLU A 223 22.43 25.17 8.01
N GLU A 224 22.00 24.73 9.17
CA GLU A 224 21.03 23.67 9.36
C GLU A 224 19.64 24.09 8.84
N THR A 225 19.22 25.32 9.06
CA THR A 225 17.93 25.82 8.57
C THR A 225 17.93 25.97 7.05
N VAL A 226 19.01 26.45 6.45
CA VAL A 226 19.17 26.52 4.98
C VAL A 226 19.16 25.12 4.37
N ARG A 227 19.87 24.15 4.97
CA ARG A 227 19.87 22.77 4.52
C ARG A 227 18.47 22.13 4.62
N LEU A 228 17.77 22.35 5.73
CA LEU A 228 16.42 21.83 5.94
C LEU A 228 15.44 22.40 4.91
N ARG A 229 15.52 23.70 4.57
CA ARG A 229 14.74 24.31 3.49
C ARG A 229 15.05 23.69 2.14
N SER A 230 16.33 23.50 1.82
CA SER A 230 16.77 22.86 0.57
C SER A 230 16.22 21.42 0.44
N HIS A 231 16.25 20.67 1.54
CA HIS A 231 15.68 19.30 1.54
C HIS A 231 14.17 19.28 1.35
N LEU A 232 13.43 20.25 1.93
CA LEU A 232 11.98 20.39 1.71
C LEU A 232 11.66 20.74 0.24
N GLU A 233 12.48 21.56 -0.39
CA GLU A 233 12.34 21.87 -1.82
C GLU A 233 12.62 20.65 -2.69
N GLN A 234 13.67 19.87 -2.38
CA GLN A 234 13.95 18.60 -3.05
C GLN A 234 12.80 17.61 -2.89
N MET A 235 12.19 17.49 -1.70
CA MET A 235 10.99 16.67 -1.47
C MET A 235 9.85 17.10 -2.40
N ASN A 236 9.56 18.40 -2.47
CA ASN A 236 8.53 18.94 -3.35
C ASN A 236 8.79 18.63 -4.84
N THR A 237 10.05 18.73 -5.27
CA THR A 237 10.48 18.40 -6.63
C THR A 237 10.28 16.90 -6.93
N MET A 238 10.66 16.02 -6.01
CA MET A 238 10.45 14.57 -6.13
C MET A 238 8.97 14.22 -6.24
N LEU A 239 8.12 14.81 -5.41
CA LEU A 239 6.67 14.63 -5.44
C LEU A 239 6.05 15.09 -6.77
N THR A 240 6.54 16.20 -7.34
CA THR A 240 6.10 16.72 -8.65
C THR A 240 6.54 15.82 -9.81
N THR A 241 7.76 15.29 -9.74
CA THR A 241 8.32 14.41 -10.78
C THR A 241 7.62 13.05 -10.78
N GLY A 242 7.21 12.58 -9.61
CA GLY A 242 6.53 11.29 -9.42
C GLY A 242 7.41 10.07 -9.71
N GLY A 243 6.78 8.92 -9.83
CA GLY A 243 7.46 7.62 -10.01
C GLY A 243 7.93 7.04 -8.68
N ALA A 244 8.84 6.07 -8.72
CA ALA A 244 9.33 5.33 -7.54
C ALA A 244 10.21 6.22 -6.61
N VAL A 245 9.59 7.19 -5.96
CA VAL A 245 10.29 8.19 -5.14
C VAL A 245 10.46 7.79 -3.66
N GLY A 246 9.76 6.77 -3.18
CA GLY A 246 9.72 6.41 -1.75
C GLY A 246 11.11 6.25 -1.12
N ARG A 247 12.04 5.50 -1.74
CA ARG A 247 13.41 5.32 -1.19
C ARG A 247 14.23 6.61 -1.14
N LYS A 248 14.03 7.50 -2.13
CA LYS A 248 14.72 8.79 -2.19
C LYS A 248 14.19 9.70 -1.10
N LEU A 249 12.89 9.68 -0.85
CA LEU A 249 12.24 10.41 0.23
C LEU A 249 12.71 9.90 1.59
N ASP A 250 12.83 8.59 1.81
CA ASP A 250 13.36 8.02 3.06
C ASP A 250 14.77 8.54 3.37
N PHE A 251 15.66 8.58 2.37
CA PHE A 251 17.00 9.13 2.54
C PHE A 251 16.95 10.63 2.89
N LEU A 252 16.13 11.38 2.16
CA LEU A 252 15.99 12.82 2.38
C LEU A 252 15.46 13.13 3.80
N LEU A 253 14.52 12.31 4.29
CA LEU A 253 13.98 12.41 5.65
C LEU A 253 15.04 12.11 6.73
N GLN A 254 15.98 11.21 6.46
CA GLN A 254 17.11 10.98 7.37
C GLN A 254 18.00 12.22 7.49
N GLU A 255 18.30 12.89 6.37
CA GLU A 255 19.06 14.15 6.39
C GLU A 255 18.28 15.26 7.12
N MET A 256 16.97 15.43 6.83
CA MET A 256 16.15 16.42 7.55
C MET A 256 16.12 16.17 9.07
N ASN A 257 16.05 14.90 9.50
CA ASN A 257 16.12 14.53 10.92
C ASN A 257 17.49 14.86 11.51
N ARG A 258 18.57 14.67 10.76
CA ARG A 258 19.92 15.03 11.17
C ARG A 258 20.05 16.52 11.39
N GLU A 259 19.61 17.37 10.44
CA GLU A 259 19.61 18.82 10.58
C GLU A 259 18.75 19.25 11.79
N SER A 260 17.58 18.69 11.96
CA SER A 260 16.70 18.97 13.12
C SER A 260 17.35 18.58 14.45
N ASN A 261 18.13 17.49 14.50
CA ASN A 261 18.89 17.10 15.69
C ASN A 261 19.97 18.12 16.01
N THR A 262 20.69 18.61 15.00
CA THR A 262 21.75 19.60 15.16
C THR A 262 21.18 20.92 15.64
N ILE A 263 20.06 21.39 15.05
CA ILE A 263 19.34 22.58 15.53
C ILE A 263 18.98 22.40 17.01
N GLY A 264 18.39 21.25 17.38
CA GLY A 264 18.01 20.96 18.76
C GLY A 264 19.16 20.98 19.74
N SER A 265 20.34 20.51 19.34
CA SER A 265 21.55 20.54 20.21
C SER A 265 22.14 21.94 20.42
N LYS A 266 21.92 22.85 19.47
CA LYS A 266 22.34 24.24 19.52
C LYS A 266 21.35 25.17 20.25
N CYS A 267 20.07 24.73 20.37
CA CYS A 267 19.03 25.50 21.04
C CYS A 267 19.24 25.53 22.56
N THR A 268 19.40 26.73 23.12
CA THR A 268 19.49 26.96 24.57
C THR A 268 18.18 27.47 25.17
N ASP A 269 17.22 27.90 24.36
CA ASP A 269 15.90 28.39 24.77
C ASP A 269 14.87 27.22 24.71
N VAL A 270 14.11 27.05 25.79
CA VAL A 270 13.06 26.02 25.92
C VAL A 270 11.97 26.17 24.85
N ARG A 271 11.68 27.42 24.44
CA ARG A 271 10.68 27.66 23.36
C ARG A 271 11.18 27.10 22.03
N LEU A 272 12.44 27.39 21.68
CA LEU A 272 13.03 26.85 20.45
C LEU A 272 13.17 25.33 20.50
N ALA A 273 13.52 24.77 21.66
CA ALA A 273 13.56 23.32 21.82
C ALA A 273 12.19 22.66 21.58
N ARG A 274 11.07 23.28 21.97
CA ARG A 274 9.72 22.81 21.67
C ARG A 274 9.44 22.84 20.17
N ILE A 275 9.77 23.92 19.49
CA ILE A 275 9.60 24.03 18.02
C ILE A 275 10.38 22.92 17.31
N VAL A 276 11.59 22.60 17.76
CA VAL A 276 12.36 21.47 17.18
C VAL A 276 11.67 20.14 17.42
N VAL A 277 11.03 19.92 18.57
CA VAL A 277 10.23 18.73 18.82
C VAL A 277 9.05 18.65 17.86
N ASP A 278 8.38 19.78 17.59
CA ASP A 278 7.27 19.85 16.63
C ASP A 278 7.75 19.55 15.20
N ILE A 279 8.91 20.08 14.79
CA ILE A 279 9.55 19.74 13.49
C ILE A 279 9.76 18.23 13.39
N LYS A 280 10.36 17.61 14.41
CA LYS A 280 10.59 16.15 14.43
C LYS A 280 9.29 15.35 14.37
N ALA A 281 8.25 15.80 15.04
CA ALA A 281 6.94 15.15 15.01
C ALA A 281 6.34 15.19 13.60
N GLU A 282 6.45 16.32 12.88
CA GLU A 282 5.99 16.40 11.49
C GLU A 282 6.85 15.56 10.55
N LEU A 283 8.18 15.53 10.73
CA LEU A 283 9.06 14.65 9.94
C LEU A 283 8.74 13.17 10.12
N GLU A 284 8.39 12.72 11.34
CA GLU A 284 7.97 11.33 11.56
C GLU A 284 6.65 11.00 10.87
N LYS A 285 5.67 11.91 10.92
CA LYS A 285 4.41 11.75 10.17
C LYS A 285 4.66 11.66 8.66
N ILE A 286 5.56 12.49 8.11
CA ILE A 286 5.97 12.42 6.70
C ILE A 286 6.60 11.05 6.42
N ARG A 287 7.45 10.54 7.31
CA ARG A 287 8.12 9.25 7.16
C ARG A 287 7.14 8.09 7.09
N GLU A 288 6.14 8.08 7.97
CA GLU A 288 5.08 7.07 7.97
C GLU A 288 4.30 7.05 6.64
N GLN A 289 3.94 8.23 6.13
CA GLN A 289 3.22 8.34 4.84
C GLN A 289 4.08 7.95 3.64
N THR A 290 5.37 8.31 3.67
CA THR A 290 6.33 7.97 2.61
C THR A 290 6.49 6.46 2.40
N GLN A 291 6.32 5.66 3.46
CA GLN A 291 6.37 4.20 3.36
C GLN A 291 5.27 3.61 2.48
N ASN A 292 4.19 4.35 2.25
CA ASN A 292 3.07 3.93 1.41
C ASN A 292 3.14 4.48 -0.03
N ILE A 293 4.23 5.12 -0.42
CA ILE A 293 4.44 5.73 -1.73
C ILE A 293 5.31 4.86 -2.63
N GLU A 294 4.83 4.66 -3.86
CA GLU A 294 5.55 4.02 -4.96
C GLU A 294 5.92 5.03 -6.04
#